data_aba3613b61c0c5994e833dc14cf29c80
#
_entry.id   aba3613b61c0c5994e833dc14cf29c80
#
_cell.length_a   1.000
_cell.length_b   1.000
_cell.length_c   1.000
_cell.angle_alpha   90.00
_cell.angle_beta   90.00
_cell.angle_gamma   90.00
#
_symmetry.space_group_name_H-M   'P 1'
#
loop_
_entity.id
_entity.type
_entity.pdbx_description
1 polymer ?
#
loop_
_entity_poly.entity_id
_entity_poly.type
_entity_poly.pdbx_seq_one_letter_code
_entity_poly.pdbx_strand_id
1 'polypeptide(L)'
;MANWTRRDLLKLGVIAPAAAGMIAPDFPKHTLVNDGQAADSAEQDHGATRERLLLDFNWRFHFGHADDSAQDFGFGRESAFAKTGELFLPSREDFDDSGWDSIRLPHDFAVALSFTNDPELVDYGFKPIGRKYPATSIGWYRRVFEISQSDLGRRLAIAFDGVFRDCVVALNGNYLGRNMSGYAPFRYDITDFARYGEKNVLVVRVDATEHEGWFYEGAGIYRHVWLEKTNALHVANTGTYITTEVHGGSATISISTEVTNDSNA
;
A
#
# COMPACT_ATOMS: atom_id res chain seq x y z
N MET A 1 -15.13 -16.78 -38.92
CA MET A 1 -14.50 -16.25 -37.69
C MET A 1 -15.45 -15.19 -37.14
N ALA A 2 -16.08 -15.46 -36.01
CA ALA A 2 -17.04 -14.53 -35.42
C ALA A 2 -16.26 -13.44 -34.64
N ASN A 3 -16.42 -12.18 -35.05
CA ASN A 3 -15.85 -11.03 -34.34
C ASN A 3 -16.70 -10.73 -33.11
N TRP A 4 -16.18 -11.06 -31.92
CA TRP A 4 -16.79 -10.72 -30.66
C TRP A 4 -16.41 -9.29 -30.25
N THR A 5 -17.41 -8.48 -29.91
CA THR A 5 -17.19 -7.12 -29.41
C THR A 5 -17.09 -7.14 -27.89
N ARG A 6 -16.47 -6.10 -27.29
CA ARG A 6 -16.41 -5.93 -25.81
C ARG A 6 -17.80 -5.96 -25.14
N ARG A 7 -18.85 -5.58 -25.83
CA ARG A 7 -20.24 -5.65 -25.35
C ARG A 7 -20.79 -7.07 -25.26
N ASP A 8 -20.29 -7.98 -26.09
CA ASP A 8 -20.77 -9.37 -26.11
C ASP A 8 -20.19 -10.16 -24.94
N LEU A 9 -18.99 -9.81 -24.46
CA LEU A 9 -18.35 -10.40 -23.27
C LEU A 9 -19.07 -10.00 -21.95
N LEU A 10 -19.69 -8.83 -21.89
CA LEU A 10 -20.41 -8.38 -20.70
C LEU A 10 -21.81 -8.99 -20.56
N LYS A 11 -22.35 -9.62 -21.58
CA LYS A 11 -23.65 -10.31 -21.57
C LYS A 11 -23.59 -11.78 -21.12
N LEU A 12 -22.40 -12.34 -20.98
CA LEU A 12 -22.19 -13.74 -20.53
C LEU A 12 -22.24 -13.92 -19.00
N GLY A 13 -22.54 -12.89 -18.25
CA GLY A 13 -22.55 -12.88 -16.77
C GLY A 13 -23.84 -13.36 -16.08
N VAL A 14 -24.90 -13.73 -16.81
CA VAL A 14 -26.14 -14.22 -16.16
C VAL A 14 -26.73 -15.34 -17.00
N ILE A 15 -26.27 -16.55 -16.81
CA ILE A 15 -27.04 -17.76 -17.15
C ILE A 15 -27.03 -18.65 -15.90
N ALA A 16 -28.18 -18.68 -15.21
CA ALA A 16 -28.47 -19.70 -14.21
C ALA A 16 -28.54 -21.06 -14.92
N PRO A 17 -27.89 -22.10 -14.41
CA PRO A 17 -28.04 -23.43 -14.98
C PRO A 17 -29.40 -24.03 -14.61
N ALA A 18 -30.21 -24.31 -15.62
CA ALA A 18 -31.32 -25.21 -15.49
C ALA A 18 -30.79 -26.62 -15.16
N ALA A 19 -31.45 -27.26 -14.22
CA ALA A 19 -31.13 -28.59 -13.71
C ALA A 19 -31.01 -29.65 -14.80
N ALA A 20 -29.82 -30.23 -14.96
CA ALA A 20 -29.60 -31.54 -15.51
C ALA A 20 -28.71 -32.32 -14.54
N GLY A 21 -29.21 -33.45 -14.06
CA GLY A 21 -28.61 -34.24 -12.99
C GLY A 21 -27.16 -34.64 -13.24
N MET A 22 -26.28 -34.07 -12.46
CA MET A 22 -24.93 -34.59 -12.26
C MET A 22 -24.84 -35.18 -10.85
N ILE A 23 -24.52 -36.46 -10.83
CA ILE A 23 -24.18 -37.22 -9.62
C ILE A 23 -22.98 -36.50 -8.98
N ALA A 24 -23.18 -35.91 -7.82
CA ALA A 24 -22.10 -35.34 -7.03
C ALA A 24 -21.19 -36.48 -6.57
N PRO A 25 -19.85 -36.34 -6.63
CA PRO A 25 -18.96 -37.27 -6.00
C PRO A 25 -19.14 -37.20 -4.49
N ASP A 26 -19.32 -38.40 -3.89
CA ASP A 26 -19.49 -38.59 -2.46
C ASP A 26 -18.17 -38.28 -1.74
N PHE A 27 -18.08 -37.12 -1.12
CA PHE A 27 -16.96 -36.80 -0.24
C PHE A 27 -17.16 -37.51 1.08
N PRO A 28 -16.16 -38.26 1.61
CA PRO A 28 -16.29 -38.94 2.89
C PRO A 28 -16.56 -37.89 3.98
N LYS A 29 -17.71 -38.07 4.66
CA LYS A 29 -18.04 -37.35 5.88
C LYS A 29 -17.10 -37.80 6.97
N HIS A 30 -16.11 -36.95 7.31
CA HIS A 30 -15.33 -37.17 8.52
C HIS A 30 -16.24 -36.96 9.74
N THR A 31 -16.62 -38.07 10.35
CA THR A 31 -17.25 -38.09 11.67
C THR A 31 -16.16 -37.69 12.68
N LEU A 32 -16.34 -36.55 13.33
CA LEU A 32 -15.51 -36.20 14.49
C LEU A 32 -15.82 -37.16 15.62
N VAL A 33 -14.92 -38.10 15.87
CA VAL A 33 -14.94 -38.90 17.11
C VAL A 33 -14.33 -38.01 18.19
N ASN A 34 -15.18 -37.64 19.14
CA ASN A 34 -14.78 -36.89 20.32
C ASN A 34 -14.29 -37.89 21.38
N ASP A 35 -13.01 -38.19 21.39
CA ASP A 35 -12.37 -38.86 22.52
C ASP A 35 -11.67 -37.81 23.38
N GLY A 36 -12.31 -37.54 24.52
CA GLY A 36 -11.77 -36.63 25.53
C GLY A 36 -10.54 -37.23 26.20
N GLN A 37 -9.42 -36.56 25.97
CA GLN A 37 -8.34 -36.46 26.96
C GLN A 37 -7.78 -35.04 26.87
N ALA A 38 -8.05 -34.27 27.93
CA ALA A 38 -7.44 -33.00 28.18
C ALA A 38 -5.93 -33.18 28.35
N ALA A 39 -5.17 -32.88 27.31
CA ALA A 39 -3.79 -32.48 27.43
C ALA A 39 -3.78 -30.97 27.48
N ASP A 40 -3.45 -30.45 28.65
CA ASP A 40 -3.23 -29.01 28.92
C ASP A 40 -1.94 -28.57 28.18
N SER A 41 -2.03 -28.41 26.88
CA SER A 41 -1.08 -27.67 26.10
C SER A 41 -1.68 -26.28 25.96
N ALA A 42 -1.11 -25.30 26.68
CA ALA A 42 -1.36 -23.89 26.43
C ALA A 42 -1.21 -23.66 24.91
N GLU A 43 -2.33 -23.63 24.21
CA GLU A 43 -2.43 -23.18 22.83
C GLU A 43 -1.99 -21.72 22.86
N GLN A 44 -0.73 -21.49 22.56
CA GLN A 44 -0.27 -20.16 22.24
C GLN A 44 -1.13 -19.72 21.06
N ASP A 45 -1.97 -18.73 21.28
CA ASP A 45 -2.71 -18.02 20.25
C ASP A 45 -1.67 -17.45 19.27
N HIS A 46 -1.27 -18.28 18.32
CA HIS A 46 -0.47 -17.88 17.19
C HIS A 46 -1.41 -17.09 16.30
N GLY A 47 -1.48 -15.77 16.52
CA GLY A 47 -2.21 -14.83 15.66
C GLY A 47 -2.04 -15.18 14.19
N ALA A 48 -2.96 -14.75 13.34
CA ALA A 48 -2.99 -15.12 11.92
C ALA A 48 -1.59 -15.06 11.30
N THR A 49 -1.18 -16.15 10.60
CA THR A 49 0.16 -16.28 9.99
C THR A 49 0.49 -15.15 9.01
N ARG A 50 -0.55 -14.53 8.46
CA ARG A 50 -0.48 -13.34 7.62
C ARG A 50 -1.66 -12.43 7.95
N GLU A 51 -1.37 -11.15 8.12
CA GLU A 51 -2.37 -10.09 8.30
C GLU A 51 -2.11 -8.97 7.33
N ARG A 52 -3.19 -8.33 6.87
CA ARG A 52 -3.14 -7.12 6.04
C ARG A 52 -4.14 -6.13 6.61
N LEU A 53 -3.63 -5.10 7.28
CA LEU A 53 -4.42 -4.11 8.01
C LEU A 53 -4.47 -2.81 7.21
N LEU A 54 -5.69 -2.29 7.02
CA LEU A 54 -5.91 -1.06 6.28
C LEU A 54 -5.45 0.15 7.09
N LEU A 55 -4.59 0.97 6.51
CA LEU A 55 -4.05 2.17 7.12
C LEU A 55 -4.64 3.47 6.54
N ASP A 56 -5.85 3.48 6.03
CA ASP A 56 -6.44 4.63 5.34
C ASP A 56 -6.93 5.75 6.26
N PHE A 57 -7.01 5.52 7.56
CA PHE A 57 -7.61 6.44 8.52
C PHE A 57 -6.57 7.17 9.34
N ASN A 58 -6.95 8.33 9.92
CA ASN A 58 -6.13 9.12 10.84
C ASN A 58 -4.83 9.66 10.22
N TRP A 59 -4.87 10.05 8.98
CA TRP A 59 -3.80 10.78 8.35
C TRP A 59 -3.91 12.27 8.59
N ARG A 60 -2.75 12.92 8.64
CA ARG A 60 -2.57 14.36 8.60
C ARG A 60 -1.96 14.73 7.28
N PHE A 61 -2.42 15.85 6.69
CA PHE A 61 -1.96 16.37 5.41
C PHE A 61 -1.59 17.85 5.51
N HIS A 62 -0.51 18.23 4.84
CA HIS A 62 -0.10 19.63 4.69
C HIS A 62 0.62 19.82 3.36
N PHE A 63 0.43 20.99 2.74
CA PHE A 63 1.24 21.35 1.59
C PHE A 63 2.67 21.68 2.04
N GLY A 64 3.65 21.26 1.23
CA GLY A 64 5.02 21.72 1.27
C GLY A 64 5.29 22.75 0.18
N HIS A 65 6.55 22.86 -0.23
CA HIS A 65 6.94 23.80 -1.28
C HIS A 65 8.12 23.25 -2.10
N ALA A 66 8.01 23.22 -3.43
CA ALA A 66 9.02 22.62 -4.28
C ALA A 66 10.35 23.37 -4.27
N ASP A 67 10.32 24.71 -4.17
CA ASP A 67 11.49 25.58 -4.35
C ASP A 67 11.95 26.24 -3.04
N ASP A 68 11.18 26.12 -1.95
CA ASP A 68 11.52 26.70 -0.66
C ASP A 68 11.55 25.64 0.43
N SER A 69 12.75 25.18 0.77
CA SER A 69 12.96 24.17 1.78
C SER A 69 12.50 24.58 3.20
N ALA A 70 12.39 25.90 3.50
CA ALA A 70 11.86 26.35 4.78
C ALA A 70 10.35 26.10 4.89
N GLN A 71 9.62 26.20 3.78
CA GLN A 71 8.21 25.87 3.68
C GLN A 71 7.98 24.38 3.39
N ASP A 72 9.03 23.63 3.08
CA ASP A 72 9.01 22.17 2.85
C ASP A 72 9.62 21.39 4.02
N PHE A 73 9.43 21.88 5.23
CA PHE A 73 9.89 21.25 6.49
C PHE A 73 11.39 20.92 6.51
N GLY A 74 12.21 21.73 5.84
CA GLY A 74 13.65 21.54 5.76
C GLY A 74 14.10 20.51 4.72
N PHE A 75 13.17 19.90 3.97
CA PHE A 75 13.51 18.91 2.96
C PHE A 75 14.52 19.46 1.94
N GLY A 76 15.53 18.66 1.63
CA GLY A 76 16.58 19.03 0.68
C GLY A 76 17.76 19.83 1.26
N ARG A 77 17.61 20.49 2.43
CA ARG A 77 18.74 21.20 3.05
C ARG A 77 19.77 20.26 3.65
N GLU A 78 19.30 19.16 4.23
CA GLU A 78 20.12 18.23 5.02
C GLU A 78 20.27 16.84 4.38
N SER A 79 19.78 16.67 3.15
CA SER A 79 19.85 15.38 2.44
C SER A 79 21.29 14.84 2.31
N ALA A 80 22.29 15.71 2.37
CA ALA A 80 23.70 15.31 2.39
C ALA A 80 24.10 14.57 3.70
N PHE A 81 23.36 14.74 4.78
CA PHE A 81 23.62 14.15 6.10
C PHE A 81 22.60 13.06 6.49
N ALA A 82 21.86 12.55 5.50
CA ALA A 82 20.81 11.55 5.61
C ALA A 82 21.14 10.28 6.41
N LYS A 83 22.39 10.07 6.73
CA LYS A 83 22.83 8.90 7.51
C LYS A 83 22.46 8.96 8.99
N THR A 84 21.94 10.10 9.47
CA THR A 84 21.65 10.32 10.89
C THR A 84 20.21 10.04 11.28
N GLY A 85 19.31 9.65 10.35
CA GLY A 85 17.90 9.37 10.65
C GLY A 85 17.02 10.60 10.96
N GLU A 86 17.56 11.80 10.97
CA GLU A 86 16.81 13.05 11.28
C GLU A 86 16.29 13.80 10.05
N LEU A 87 16.24 13.14 8.91
CA LEU A 87 16.00 13.75 7.60
C LEU A 87 14.68 14.45 7.39
N PHE A 88 13.67 14.05 8.14
CA PHE A 88 12.32 14.51 7.95
C PHE A 88 11.75 15.04 9.26
N LEU A 89 11.73 16.35 9.45
CA LEU A 89 11.12 16.93 10.64
C LEU A 89 9.74 16.35 10.96
N PRO A 90 8.83 16.16 9.96
CA PRO A 90 7.54 15.55 10.22
C PRO A 90 7.58 14.08 10.68
N SER A 91 8.71 13.37 10.56
CA SER A 91 8.82 12.00 11.03
C SER A 91 9.22 11.87 12.51
N ARG A 92 9.52 12.97 13.17
CA ARG A 92 9.79 13.00 14.61
C ARG A 92 8.49 12.78 15.38
N GLU A 93 8.59 12.11 16.51
CA GLU A 93 7.44 11.85 17.37
C GLU A 93 6.89 13.13 18.01
N ASP A 94 7.77 14.05 18.37
CA ASP A 94 7.47 15.34 19.00
C ASP A 94 7.06 16.44 17.99
N PHE A 95 6.95 16.11 16.71
CA PHE A 95 6.52 17.06 15.67
C PHE A 95 5.07 17.49 15.88
N ASP A 96 4.83 18.79 15.96
CA ASP A 96 3.49 19.36 16.06
C ASP A 96 2.79 19.38 14.68
N ASP A 97 1.84 18.48 14.48
CA ASP A 97 0.96 18.42 13.31
C ASP A 97 -0.45 18.95 13.58
N SER A 98 -0.67 19.69 14.65
CA SER A 98 -1.99 20.21 15.03
C SER A 98 -2.60 21.14 13.98
N GLY A 99 -1.75 21.86 13.23
CA GLY A 99 -2.14 22.72 12.12
C GLY A 99 -2.36 21.99 10.79
N TRP A 100 -2.18 20.65 10.73
CA TRP A 100 -2.36 19.88 9.53
C TRP A 100 -3.80 19.41 9.37
N ASP A 101 -4.26 19.30 8.13
CA ASP A 101 -5.60 18.81 7.82
C ASP A 101 -5.76 17.34 8.21
N SER A 102 -6.90 16.98 8.81
CA SER A 102 -7.27 15.60 9.08
C SER A 102 -7.93 15.01 7.84
N ILE A 103 -7.32 13.97 7.28
CA ILE A 103 -7.80 13.34 6.04
C ILE A 103 -7.94 11.83 6.17
N ARG A 104 -8.59 11.24 5.17
CA ARG A 104 -8.64 9.79 4.91
C ARG A 104 -8.10 9.51 3.52
N LEU A 105 -7.51 8.34 3.34
CA LEU A 105 -7.17 7.82 2.04
C LEU A 105 -8.36 7.07 1.42
N PRO A 106 -8.46 6.99 0.10
CA PRO A 106 -7.67 7.68 -0.91
C PRO A 106 -7.77 9.20 -0.85
N HIS A 107 -6.66 9.91 -1.07
CA HIS A 107 -6.62 11.36 -1.06
C HIS A 107 -5.80 11.88 -2.25
N ASP A 108 -6.46 12.64 -3.10
CA ASP A 108 -5.86 13.37 -4.22
C ASP A 108 -5.99 14.88 -3.93
N PHE A 109 -4.88 15.50 -3.54
CA PHE A 109 -4.91 16.91 -3.15
C PHE A 109 -5.14 17.85 -4.35
N ALA A 110 -4.91 17.37 -5.58
CA ALA A 110 -5.21 18.15 -6.78
C ALA A 110 -6.72 18.42 -6.93
N VAL A 111 -7.55 17.48 -6.52
CA VAL A 111 -9.02 17.61 -6.61
C VAL A 111 -9.52 18.79 -5.80
N ALA A 112 -8.96 19.04 -4.63
CA ALA A 112 -9.37 20.12 -3.74
C ALA A 112 -8.95 21.53 -4.23
N LEU A 113 -7.97 21.62 -5.13
CA LEU A 113 -7.50 22.89 -5.66
C LEU A 113 -8.54 23.52 -6.58
N SER A 114 -8.63 24.86 -6.56
CA SER A 114 -9.47 25.60 -7.49
C SER A 114 -8.96 25.48 -8.92
N PHE A 115 -9.87 25.50 -9.88
CA PHE A 115 -9.47 25.57 -11.29
C PHE A 115 -8.85 26.91 -11.63
N THR A 116 -7.91 26.91 -12.56
CA THR A 116 -7.32 28.11 -13.17
C THR A 116 -7.41 28.02 -14.68
N ASN A 117 -7.42 29.17 -15.36
CA ASN A 117 -7.44 29.24 -16.83
C ASN A 117 -6.02 29.31 -17.42
N ASP A 118 -5.01 28.86 -16.72
CA ASP A 118 -3.65 28.83 -17.21
C ASP A 118 -3.50 27.80 -18.33
N PRO A 119 -3.20 28.20 -19.58
CA PRO A 119 -3.10 27.26 -20.71
C PRO A 119 -1.91 26.31 -20.60
N GLU A 120 -0.95 26.58 -19.71
CA GLU A 120 0.18 25.67 -19.45
C GLU A 120 -0.19 24.48 -18.57
N LEU A 121 -1.41 24.47 -18.03
CA LEU A 121 -1.90 23.41 -17.14
C LEU A 121 -2.81 22.40 -17.84
N VAL A 122 -2.73 22.28 -19.16
CA VAL A 122 -3.60 21.38 -19.94
C VAL A 122 -3.49 19.93 -19.43
N ASP A 123 -2.29 19.48 -19.09
CA ASP A 123 -2.01 18.12 -18.64
C ASP A 123 -2.61 17.83 -17.24
N TYR A 124 -2.76 18.85 -16.40
CA TYR A 124 -3.36 18.76 -15.07
C TYR A 124 -4.85 19.14 -15.02
N GLY A 125 -5.51 19.24 -16.16
CA GLY A 125 -6.92 19.62 -16.20
C GLY A 125 -7.18 21.01 -15.62
N PHE A 126 -6.26 21.96 -15.79
CA PHE A 126 -6.31 23.34 -15.26
C PHE A 126 -6.25 23.43 -13.72
N LYS A 127 -5.69 22.45 -13.05
CA LYS A 127 -5.35 22.54 -11.63
C LYS A 127 -3.96 23.18 -11.46
N PRO A 128 -3.75 24.04 -10.44
CA PRO A 128 -2.46 24.70 -10.22
C PRO A 128 -1.45 23.72 -9.58
N ILE A 129 -0.98 22.77 -10.37
CA ILE A 129 0.06 21.79 -10.06
C ILE A 129 1.14 21.84 -11.14
N GLY A 130 2.34 21.41 -10.83
CA GLY A 130 3.50 21.43 -11.69
C GLY A 130 4.52 22.48 -11.26
N ARG A 131 5.65 22.56 -11.95
CA ARG A 131 6.79 23.42 -11.61
C ARG A 131 6.42 24.89 -11.41
N LYS A 132 5.42 25.38 -12.11
CA LYS A 132 4.93 26.77 -12.00
C LYS A 132 4.19 27.04 -10.67
N TYR A 133 3.76 26.01 -9.99
CA TYR A 133 2.96 26.08 -8.77
C TYR A 133 3.63 25.33 -7.62
N PRO A 134 4.81 25.78 -7.15
CA PRO A 134 5.62 25.06 -6.18
C PRO A 134 4.94 24.89 -4.83
N ALA A 135 4.04 25.80 -4.44
CA ALA A 135 3.34 25.77 -3.16
C ALA A 135 2.15 24.78 -3.11
N THR A 136 1.70 24.28 -4.27
CA THR A 136 0.56 23.35 -4.35
C THR A 136 0.91 22.01 -4.99
N SER A 137 2.19 21.81 -5.32
CA SER A 137 2.68 20.61 -5.98
C SER A 137 3.35 19.61 -5.04
N ILE A 138 3.62 20.02 -3.79
CA ILE A 138 4.19 19.14 -2.77
C ILE A 138 3.14 18.85 -1.70
N GLY A 139 2.94 17.57 -1.43
CA GLY A 139 2.05 17.13 -0.36
C GLY A 139 2.78 16.29 0.68
N TRP A 140 2.59 16.63 1.94
CA TRP A 140 3.09 15.87 3.07
C TRP A 140 1.95 15.14 3.77
N TYR A 141 2.18 13.86 4.02
CA TYR A 141 1.28 12.97 4.73
C TYR A 141 1.97 12.45 5.96
N ARG A 142 1.31 12.50 7.10
CA ARG A 142 1.81 11.99 8.37
C ARG A 142 0.74 11.12 9.02
N ARG A 143 1.17 9.97 9.54
CA ARG A 143 0.31 9.07 10.30
C ARG A 143 1.05 8.52 11.51
N VAL A 144 0.40 8.60 12.67
CA VAL A 144 0.85 7.91 13.89
C VAL A 144 0.00 6.66 14.07
N PHE A 145 0.65 5.53 14.34
CA PHE A 145 -0.02 4.24 14.58
C PHE A 145 0.80 3.38 15.54
N GLU A 146 0.17 2.39 16.12
CA GLU A 146 0.83 1.47 17.07
C GLU A 146 1.09 0.12 16.40
N ILE A 147 2.22 -0.49 16.74
CA ILE A 147 2.56 -1.87 16.40
C ILE A 147 2.60 -2.62 17.73
N SER A 148 1.85 -3.72 17.81
CA SER A 148 1.78 -4.49 19.06
C SER A 148 3.14 -5.07 19.46
N GLN A 149 3.40 -5.15 20.75
CA GLN A 149 4.55 -5.88 21.29
C GLN A 149 4.54 -7.37 20.88
N SER A 150 3.35 -7.95 20.68
CA SER A 150 3.19 -9.33 20.23
C SER A 150 3.61 -9.57 18.78
N ASP A 151 3.82 -8.51 18.00
CA ASP A 151 4.33 -8.61 16.62
C ASP A 151 5.86 -8.73 16.56
N LEU A 152 6.55 -8.65 17.70
CA LEU A 152 7.99 -8.85 17.76
C LEU A 152 8.37 -10.24 17.24
N GLY A 153 9.30 -10.29 16.29
CA GLY A 153 9.71 -11.52 15.60
C GLY A 153 8.92 -11.81 14.32
N ARG A 154 7.90 -11.03 14.00
CA ARG A 154 7.22 -11.07 12.71
C ARG A 154 7.95 -10.18 11.68
N ARG A 155 7.69 -10.44 10.40
CA ARG A 155 8.11 -9.53 9.31
C ARG A 155 7.00 -8.54 9.06
N LEU A 156 7.36 -7.27 9.03
CA LEU A 156 6.44 -6.15 8.86
C LEU A 156 6.76 -5.37 7.60
N ALA A 157 5.74 -4.96 6.87
CA ALA A 157 5.91 -4.08 5.72
C ALA A 157 4.78 -3.06 5.62
N ILE A 158 5.09 -1.88 5.08
CA ILE A 158 4.10 -0.92 4.60
C ILE A 158 3.99 -1.08 3.09
N ALA A 159 2.76 -1.34 2.61
CA ALA A 159 2.47 -1.48 1.19
C ALA A 159 1.54 -0.35 0.74
N PHE A 160 1.87 0.23 -0.41
CA PHE A 160 1.11 1.28 -1.07
C PHE A 160 0.56 0.74 -2.38
N ASP A 161 -0.75 0.82 -2.58
CA ASP A 161 -1.37 0.41 -3.84
C ASP A 161 -1.13 1.44 -4.96
N GLY A 162 -0.82 2.69 -4.62
CA GLY A 162 -0.42 3.73 -5.55
C GLY A 162 -0.33 5.13 -4.90
N VAL A 163 0.72 5.85 -5.26
CA VAL A 163 0.95 7.25 -4.86
C VAL A 163 1.36 8.02 -6.11
N PHE A 164 0.65 9.06 -6.46
CA PHE A 164 1.01 9.92 -7.57
C PHE A 164 1.58 11.24 -7.02
N ARG A 165 2.81 11.53 -7.31
CA ARG A 165 3.91 10.71 -7.81
C ARG A 165 5.19 11.06 -7.05
N ASP A 166 6.30 10.40 -7.43
CA ASP A 166 7.64 10.70 -6.94
C ASP A 166 7.69 10.89 -5.41
N CYS A 167 7.24 9.87 -4.70
CA CYS A 167 7.13 9.96 -3.26
C CYS A 167 8.36 9.42 -2.55
N VAL A 168 8.65 10.06 -1.42
CA VAL A 168 9.65 9.62 -0.45
C VAL A 168 8.93 9.18 0.81
N VAL A 169 9.34 8.02 1.35
CA VAL A 169 8.71 7.42 2.53
C VAL A 169 9.73 7.29 3.66
N ALA A 170 9.33 7.68 4.85
CA ALA A 170 10.11 7.52 6.08
C ALA A 170 9.28 6.94 7.22
N LEU A 171 9.90 6.16 8.09
CA LEU A 171 9.32 5.64 9.33
C LEU A 171 10.24 5.96 10.51
N ASN A 172 9.71 6.59 11.55
CA ASN A 172 10.46 6.92 12.79
C ASN A 172 11.79 7.66 12.52
N GLY A 173 11.81 8.56 11.54
CA GLY A 173 13.01 9.28 11.10
C GLY A 173 13.88 8.52 10.10
N ASN A 174 13.65 7.23 9.87
CA ASN A 174 14.44 6.43 8.95
C ASN A 174 13.87 6.50 7.53
N TYR A 175 14.73 6.80 6.56
CA TYR A 175 14.38 6.76 5.14
C TYR A 175 14.15 5.31 4.70
N LEU A 176 12.96 5.01 4.20
CA LEU A 176 12.62 3.68 3.68
C LEU A 176 12.91 3.57 2.18
N GLY A 177 12.62 4.61 1.42
CA GLY A 177 12.83 4.61 -0.01
C GLY A 177 12.09 5.73 -0.76
N ARG A 178 12.33 5.77 -2.06
CA ARG A 178 11.66 6.64 -3.03
C ARG A 178 10.98 5.79 -4.09
N ASN A 179 9.74 6.13 -4.44
CA ASN A 179 9.04 5.54 -5.58
C ASN A 179 8.66 6.64 -6.57
N MET A 180 9.21 6.57 -7.78
CA MET A 180 8.99 7.58 -8.82
C MET A 180 7.72 7.31 -9.63
N SER A 181 7.26 6.04 -9.69
CA SER A 181 6.07 5.68 -10.46
C SER A 181 4.80 6.16 -9.77
N GLY A 182 3.91 6.81 -10.54
CA GLY A 182 2.59 7.19 -10.06
C GLY A 182 1.58 6.03 -10.03
N TYR A 183 1.84 4.93 -10.73
CA TYR A 183 0.83 3.90 -11.00
C TYR A 183 1.15 2.52 -10.42
N ALA A 184 2.43 2.20 -10.24
CA ALA A 184 2.84 0.91 -9.72
C ALA A 184 2.67 0.82 -8.21
N PRO A 185 2.16 -0.30 -7.66
CA PRO A 185 2.21 -0.55 -6.23
C PRO A 185 3.67 -0.77 -5.79
N PHE A 186 3.96 -0.45 -4.54
CA PHE A 186 5.27 -0.66 -3.94
C PHE A 186 5.15 -0.96 -2.44
N ARG A 187 6.21 -1.53 -1.87
CA ARG A 187 6.25 -1.84 -0.45
C ARG A 187 7.65 -1.66 0.11
N TYR A 188 7.71 -1.37 1.41
CA TYR A 188 8.95 -1.29 2.17
C TYR A 188 8.87 -2.21 3.38
N ASP A 189 9.90 -3.02 3.59
CA ASP A 189 10.09 -3.74 4.85
C ASP A 189 10.40 -2.72 5.95
N ILE A 190 9.69 -2.83 7.05
CA ILE A 190 9.85 -1.92 8.20
C ILE A 190 10.26 -2.64 9.48
N THR A 191 10.53 -3.94 9.40
CA THR A 191 10.77 -4.80 10.55
C THR A 191 11.83 -4.24 11.50
N ASP A 192 12.95 -3.77 10.94
CA ASP A 192 14.10 -3.26 11.72
C ASP A 192 13.92 -1.80 12.18
N PHE A 193 12.92 -1.09 11.63
CA PHE A 193 12.65 0.33 11.94
C PHE A 193 11.42 0.50 12.83
N ALA A 194 10.64 -0.57 12.99
CA ALA A 194 9.42 -0.57 13.79
C ALA A 194 9.73 -0.53 15.30
N ARG A 195 8.92 0.25 16.02
CA ARG A 195 8.92 0.28 17.48
C ARG A 195 7.75 -0.57 17.96
N TYR A 196 8.06 -1.69 18.60
CA TYR A 196 7.07 -2.65 19.07
C TYR A 196 6.55 -2.24 20.45
N GLY A 197 5.23 -2.26 20.63
CA GLY A 197 4.56 -1.78 21.84
C GLY A 197 4.51 -0.26 21.97
N GLU A 198 4.89 0.48 20.91
CA GLU A 198 5.03 1.93 20.93
C GLU A 198 4.39 2.56 19.68
N LYS A 199 4.35 3.90 19.69
CA LYS A 199 3.92 4.69 18.54
C LYS A 199 4.99 4.70 17.45
N ASN A 200 4.54 4.54 16.22
CA ASN A 200 5.32 4.65 15.00
C ASN A 200 4.80 5.82 14.17
N VAL A 201 5.70 6.56 13.58
CA VAL A 201 5.39 7.73 12.74
C VAL A 201 5.76 7.44 11.31
N LEU A 202 4.77 7.27 10.45
CA LEU A 202 4.92 7.11 9.00
C LEU A 202 4.73 8.46 8.33
N VAL A 203 5.67 8.82 7.46
CA VAL A 203 5.63 10.05 6.68
C VAL A 203 5.82 9.74 5.21
N VAL A 204 5.03 10.40 4.37
CA VAL A 204 5.15 10.35 2.91
C VAL A 204 5.17 11.76 2.38
N ARG A 205 6.24 12.13 1.67
CA ARG A 205 6.29 13.35 0.87
C ARG A 205 6.04 12.99 -0.58
N VAL A 206 5.10 13.67 -1.20
CA VAL A 206 4.70 13.46 -2.60
C VAL A 206 5.09 14.70 -3.40
N ASP A 207 5.76 14.50 -4.52
CA ASP A 207 6.21 15.57 -5.42
C ASP A 207 5.51 15.45 -6.77
N ALA A 208 4.54 16.31 -7.01
CA ALA A 208 3.77 16.39 -8.25
C ALA A 208 4.21 17.57 -9.14
N THR A 209 5.46 17.98 -9.08
CA THR A 209 5.99 19.06 -9.93
C THR A 209 6.17 18.64 -11.39
N GLU A 210 6.40 17.36 -11.65
CA GLU A 210 6.57 16.79 -12.98
C GLU A 210 5.29 16.09 -13.44
N HIS A 211 5.00 16.11 -14.73
CA HIS A 211 3.91 15.36 -15.35
C HIS A 211 4.43 14.25 -16.26
N GLU A 212 3.61 13.23 -16.50
CA GLU A 212 3.97 12.07 -17.32
C GLU A 212 3.17 11.97 -18.61
N GLY A 213 2.00 12.60 -18.67
CA GLY A 213 1.08 12.47 -19.79
C GLY A 213 0.23 13.69 -20.05
N TRP A 214 -0.71 13.54 -20.95
CA TRP A 214 -1.65 14.56 -21.40
C TRP A 214 -3.10 14.25 -20.96
N PHE A 215 -3.27 13.41 -20.00
CA PHE A 215 -4.51 13.13 -19.30
C PHE A 215 -4.40 13.68 -17.86
N TYR A 216 -5.53 13.79 -17.18
CA TYR A 216 -5.54 14.24 -15.79
C TYR A 216 -4.71 13.26 -14.94
N GLU A 217 -3.70 13.82 -14.31
CA GLU A 217 -2.81 13.10 -13.41
C GLU A 217 -3.09 13.58 -12.00
N GLY A 218 -3.71 13.02 -11.13
CA GLY A 218 -3.92 13.50 -9.75
C GLY A 218 -2.64 13.82 -9.00
N ALA A 219 -2.73 13.96 -7.69
CA ALA A 219 -1.58 14.16 -6.83
C ALA A 219 -1.87 13.66 -5.41
N GLY A 220 -1.02 12.78 -4.89
CA GLY A 220 -1.17 12.30 -3.52
C GLY A 220 -1.26 10.79 -3.37
N ILE A 221 -1.62 10.33 -2.19
CA ILE A 221 -1.89 8.91 -1.91
C ILE A 221 -3.31 8.60 -2.37
N TYR A 222 -3.46 8.33 -3.66
CA TYR A 222 -4.77 8.17 -4.31
C TYR A 222 -5.33 6.75 -4.23
N ARG A 223 -4.61 5.82 -3.58
CA ARG A 223 -5.02 4.44 -3.33
C ARG A 223 -4.77 4.05 -1.87
N HIS A 224 -4.99 2.79 -1.53
CA HIS A 224 -4.89 2.30 -0.17
C HIS A 224 -3.45 2.14 0.32
N VAL A 225 -3.28 2.24 1.63
CA VAL A 225 -2.04 1.93 2.35
C VAL A 225 -2.33 0.79 3.34
N TRP A 226 -1.40 -0.15 3.44
CA TRP A 226 -1.54 -1.35 4.23
C TRP A 226 -0.34 -1.58 5.15
N LEU A 227 -0.61 -2.03 6.36
CA LEU A 227 0.38 -2.71 7.20
C LEU A 227 0.23 -4.21 6.97
N GLU A 228 1.27 -4.82 6.42
CA GLU A 228 1.36 -6.26 6.21
C GLU A 228 2.24 -6.88 7.28
N LYS A 229 1.76 -7.98 7.88
CA LYS A 229 2.47 -8.73 8.90
C LYS A 229 2.52 -10.19 8.48
N THR A 230 3.68 -10.81 8.55
CA THR A 230 3.86 -12.24 8.27
C THR A 230 4.74 -12.88 9.33
N ASN A 231 4.63 -14.19 9.51
CA ASN A 231 5.61 -14.93 10.28
C ASN A 231 6.95 -14.97 9.55
N ALA A 232 8.03 -15.28 10.24
CA ALA A 232 9.36 -15.40 9.62
C ALA A 232 9.38 -16.42 8.48
N LEU A 233 8.66 -17.54 8.64
CA LEU A 233 8.40 -18.52 7.56
C LEU A 233 7.08 -18.16 6.88
N HIS A 234 7.15 -17.73 5.61
CA HIS A 234 5.97 -17.28 4.88
C HIS A 234 6.14 -17.46 3.36
N VAL A 235 5.02 -17.45 2.64
CA VAL A 235 5.05 -17.34 1.18
C VAL A 235 5.53 -15.94 0.81
N ALA A 236 6.53 -15.87 -0.07
CA ALA A 236 7.08 -14.60 -0.54
C ALA A 236 6.00 -13.68 -1.11
N ASN A 237 6.21 -12.37 -1.02
CA ASN A 237 5.31 -11.41 -1.66
C ASN A 237 5.35 -11.64 -3.17
N THR A 238 4.18 -11.81 -3.82
CA THR A 238 4.06 -12.21 -5.24
C THR A 238 4.73 -13.55 -5.59
N GLY A 239 5.06 -14.38 -4.61
CA GLY A 239 5.79 -15.63 -4.78
C GLY A 239 4.96 -16.81 -5.29
N THR A 240 3.69 -16.63 -5.64
CA THR A 240 2.86 -17.69 -6.24
C THR A 240 2.65 -17.43 -7.73
N TYR A 241 3.08 -18.38 -8.55
CA TYR A 241 2.93 -18.34 -10.00
C TYR A 241 2.04 -19.50 -10.46
N ILE A 242 1.01 -19.19 -11.25
CA ILE A 242 0.02 -20.17 -11.71
C ILE A 242 -0.02 -20.13 -13.23
N THR A 243 0.12 -21.31 -13.86
CA THR A 243 -0.12 -21.51 -15.29
C THR A 243 -1.22 -22.53 -15.52
N THR A 244 -1.94 -22.37 -16.63
CA THR A 244 -3.01 -23.30 -17.01
C THR A 244 -2.87 -23.67 -18.48
N GLU A 245 -2.87 -24.98 -18.75
CA GLU A 245 -2.91 -25.54 -20.10
C GLU A 245 -4.26 -26.22 -20.30
N VAL A 246 -4.97 -25.82 -21.35
CA VAL A 246 -6.31 -26.36 -21.66
C VAL A 246 -6.23 -27.25 -22.90
N HIS A 247 -6.65 -28.52 -22.75
CA HIS A 247 -6.70 -29.51 -23.82
C HIS A 247 -8.09 -30.14 -23.87
N GLY A 248 -8.87 -29.81 -24.93
CA GLY A 248 -10.24 -30.32 -25.08
C GLY A 248 -11.14 -29.92 -23.90
N GLY A 249 -11.66 -30.92 -23.15
CA GLY A 249 -12.54 -30.71 -21.99
C GLY A 249 -11.84 -30.74 -20.64
N SER A 250 -10.49 -30.76 -20.60
CA SER A 250 -9.70 -30.80 -19.37
C SER A 250 -8.71 -29.63 -19.30
N ALA A 251 -8.30 -29.27 -18.08
CA ALA A 251 -7.27 -28.27 -17.83
C ALA A 251 -6.24 -28.79 -16.82
N THR A 252 -4.97 -28.58 -17.12
CA THR A 252 -3.87 -28.82 -16.17
C THR A 252 -3.46 -27.49 -15.57
N ILE A 253 -3.48 -27.38 -14.25
CA ILE A 253 -3.05 -26.20 -13.50
C ILE A 253 -1.73 -26.52 -12.81
N SER A 254 -0.71 -25.74 -13.12
CA SER A 254 0.61 -25.82 -12.48
C SER A 254 0.78 -24.63 -11.54
N ILE A 255 1.10 -24.91 -10.27
CA ILE A 255 1.29 -23.88 -9.24
C ILE A 255 2.72 -24.01 -8.71
N SER A 256 3.47 -22.91 -8.80
CA SER A 256 4.79 -22.76 -8.20
C SER A 256 4.71 -21.73 -7.07
N THR A 257 5.23 -22.06 -5.90
CA THR A 257 5.18 -21.16 -4.73
C THR A 257 6.57 -21.02 -4.13
N GLU A 258 7.02 -19.77 -4.01
CA GLU A 258 8.24 -19.41 -3.30
C GLU A 258 7.94 -19.20 -1.81
N VAL A 259 8.73 -19.86 -0.97
CA VAL A 259 8.64 -19.74 0.49
C VAL A 259 9.93 -19.10 1.01
N THR A 260 9.77 -18.03 1.78
CA THR A 260 10.87 -17.32 2.44
C THR A 260 10.94 -17.75 3.90
N ASN A 261 12.16 -17.98 4.38
CA ASN A 261 12.44 -18.18 5.79
C ASN A 261 13.40 -17.09 6.27
N ASP A 262 12.86 -16.12 7.01
CA ASP A 262 13.60 -15.01 7.62
C ASP A 262 13.91 -15.28 9.11
N SER A 263 13.76 -16.50 9.58
CA SER A 263 14.19 -16.86 10.94
C SER A 263 15.72 -16.95 11.02
N ASN A 264 16.26 -16.55 12.15
CA ASN A 264 17.71 -16.67 12.43
C ASN A 264 18.12 -18.12 12.82
N ALA A 265 17.35 -19.12 12.39
CA ALA A 265 17.59 -20.53 12.72
C ALA A 265 18.45 -21.21 11.64
#